data_56603378d9c9d7b39996dfe8211e4e22
#
_entry.id   56603378d9c9d7b39996dfe8211e4e22
#
_cell.length_a   1.000
_cell.length_b   1.000
_cell.length_c   1.000
_cell.angle_alpha   90.00
_cell.angle_beta   90.00
_cell.angle_gamma   90.00
#
_symmetry.space_group_name_H-M   'P 1'
#
loop_
_entity.id
_entity.type
_entity.pdbx_description
1 polymer ?
#
loop_
_entity_poly.entity_id
_entity_poly.type
_entity_poly.pdbx_seq_one_letter_code
_entity_poly.pdbx_strand_id
1 'polypeptide(L)'
;MAKRSGSNTTTPTDEAVASERAHEVASRLRLAVARLHRTLRQHADSGLSPSQLSALVAIERHGSMTLGELAAHESVAPPTITGVVARLEADGNVAREPDAVDRRVVRVTATPQGRAVVVRTRERKDAWLTQRVAELGADDLERLADALQVIEALGERVDR
;
A
#
# COMPACT_ATOMS: atom_id res chain seq x y z
N MET A 1 57.05 28.24 -22.67
CA MET A 1 56.57 26.85 -22.70
C MET A 1 55.23 26.84 -21.89
N ALA A 2 54.12 27.03 -22.57
CA ALA A 2 52.80 27.22 -21.96
C ALA A 2 52.03 25.90 -22.01
N LYS A 3 51.75 25.32 -20.86
CA LYS A 3 50.96 24.07 -20.70
C LYS A 3 49.48 24.43 -20.72
N ARG A 4 48.79 24.14 -21.82
CA ARG A 4 47.33 24.25 -21.92
C ARG A 4 46.69 23.13 -21.12
N SER A 5 46.05 23.44 -19.97
CA SER A 5 45.12 22.55 -19.31
C SER A 5 43.84 22.48 -20.14
N GLY A 6 43.63 21.38 -20.82
CA GLY A 6 42.34 21.06 -21.45
C GLY A 6 41.34 20.66 -20.38
N SER A 7 40.34 21.49 -20.18
CA SER A 7 39.15 21.13 -19.39
C SER A 7 38.35 20.10 -20.20
N ASN A 8 38.39 18.85 -19.77
CA ASN A 8 37.63 17.76 -20.34
C ASN A 8 36.19 17.87 -19.81
N THR A 9 35.33 18.62 -20.50
CA THR A 9 33.89 18.65 -20.25
C THR A 9 33.30 17.39 -20.86
N THR A 10 33.22 16.31 -20.08
CA THR A 10 32.55 15.06 -20.52
C THR A 10 31.06 15.35 -20.63
N THR A 11 30.53 15.40 -21.85
CA THR A 11 29.10 15.43 -22.10
C THR A 11 28.53 14.11 -21.56
N PRO A 12 27.48 14.15 -20.69
CA PRO A 12 26.89 12.91 -20.20
C PRO A 12 26.32 12.10 -21.36
N THR A 13 26.57 10.80 -21.36
CA THR A 13 26.05 9.86 -22.35
C THR A 13 24.52 9.83 -22.22
N ASP A 14 23.77 9.66 -23.33
CA ASP A 14 22.29 9.58 -23.31
C ASP A 14 21.76 8.59 -22.28
N GLU A 15 22.47 7.51 -22.05
CA GLU A 15 22.15 6.50 -21.02
C GLU A 15 22.27 7.04 -19.58
N ALA A 16 23.27 7.87 -19.31
CA ALA A 16 23.45 8.51 -18.00
C ALA A 16 22.33 9.53 -17.73
N VAL A 17 21.93 10.31 -18.72
CA VAL A 17 20.82 11.26 -18.64
C VAL A 17 19.49 10.53 -18.43
N ALA A 18 19.26 9.42 -19.14
CA ALA A 18 18.06 8.60 -18.98
C ALA A 18 17.98 7.97 -17.58
N SER A 19 19.10 7.49 -17.04
CA SER A 19 19.19 6.93 -15.70
C SER A 19 18.93 7.97 -14.61
N GLU A 20 19.49 9.18 -14.74
CA GLU A 20 19.24 10.27 -13.80
C GLU A 20 17.77 10.72 -13.79
N ARG A 21 17.15 10.83 -14.97
CA ARG A 21 15.74 11.14 -15.11
C ARG A 21 14.84 10.05 -14.51
N ALA A 22 15.17 8.78 -14.71
CA ALA A 22 14.44 7.67 -14.09
C ALA A 22 14.51 7.73 -12.57
N HIS A 23 15.68 8.04 -12.01
CA HIS A 23 15.85 8.20 -10.56
C HIS A 23 15.01 9.37 -10.01
N GLU A 24 15.02 10.52 -10.68
CA GLU A 24 14.20 11.68 -10.30
C GLU A 24 12.71 11.32 -10.29
N VAL A 25 12.21 10.72 -11.38
CA VAL A 25 10.80 10.32 -11.50
C VAL A 25 10.42 9.33 -10.42
N ALA A 26 11.24 8.30 -10.17
CA ALA A 26 11.00 7.31 -9.11
C ALA A 26 10.93 7.95 -7.73
N SER A 27 11.83 8.89 -7.42
CA SER A 27 11.84 9.62 -6.15
C SER A 27 10.57 10.46 -5.96
N ARG A 28 10.16 11.17 -6.99
CA ARG A 28 8.92 11.98 -6.99
C ARG A 28 7.68 11.12 -6.85
N LEU A 29 7.60 10.02 -7.59
CA LEU A 29 6.50 9.07 -7.51
C LEU A 29 6.36 8.49 -6.09
N ARG A 30 7.45 8.01 -5.51
CA ARG A 30 7.46 7.47 -4.14
C ARG A 30 6.92 8.48 -3.13
N LEU A 31 7.34 9.76 -3.23
CA LEU A 31 6.87 10.81 -2.34
C LEU A 31 5.39 11.15 -2.58
N ALA A 32 4.95 11.21 -3.83
CA ALA A 32 3.55 11.47 -4.17
C ALA A 32 2.62 10.37 -3.64
N VAL A 33 2.97 9.10 -3.85
CA VAL A 33 2.24 7.94 -3.34
C VAL A 33 2.17 7.96 -1.81
N ALA A 34 3.30 8.23 -1.13
CA ALA A 34 3.33 8.28 0.33
C ALA A 34 2.44 9.40 0.89
N ARG A 35 2.41 10.59 0.25
CA ARG A 35 1.55 11.71 0.64
C ARG A 35 0.08 11.37 0.41
N LEU A 36 -0.27 10.87 -0.76
CA LEU A 36 -1.64 10.48 -1.10
C LEU A 36 -2.16 9.40 -0.14
N HIS A 37 -1.36 8.37 0.11
CA HIS A 37 -1.70 7.31 1.07
C HIS A 37 -1.95 7.87 2.48
N ARG A 38 -1.13 8.81 2.95
CA ARG A 38 -1.32 9.47 4.26
C ARG A 38 -2.65 10.22 4.29
N THR A 39 -2.94 11.01 3.26
CA THR A 39 -4.18 11.79 3.16
C THR A 39 -5.40 10.91 3.11
N LEU A 40 -5.39 9.84 2.30
CA LEU A 40 -6.48 8.85 2.25
C LEU A 40 -6.70 8.18 3.60
N ARG A 41 -5.65 7.89 4.36
CA ARG A 41 -5.78 7.35 5.72
C ARG A 41 -6.45 8.32 6.67
N GLN A 42 -6.13 9.62 6.60
CA GLN A 42 -6.72 10.64 7.46
C GLN A 42 -8.22 10.81 7.20
N HIS A 43 -8.65 10.65 5.95
CA HIS A 43 -10.07 10.79 5.56
C HIS A 43 -10.88 9.49 5.67
N ALA A 44 -10.24 8.36 5.97
CA ALA A 44 -10.89 7.06 6.01
C ALA A 44 -11.26 6.59 7.41
N ASP A 45 -11.32 7.49 8.41
CA ASP A 45 -11.51 7.15 9.82
C ASP A 45 -12.25 5.81 10.04
N SER A 46 -11.50 4.76 10.35
CA SER A 46 -12.01 3.41 10.58
C SER A 46 -12.22 3.10 12.04
N GLY A 47 -11.78 3.97 12.95
CA GLY A 47 -11.69 3.69 14.37
C GLY A 47 -10.57 2.69 14.72
N LEU A 48 -9.82 2.18 13.72
CA LEU A 48 -8.74 1.20 13.88
C LEU A 48 -7.37 1.86 13.70
N SER A 49 -6.36 1.36 14.41
CA SER A 49 -4.98 1.73 14.12
C SER A 49 -4.57 1.26 12.72
N PRO A 50 -3.52 1.85 12.11
CA PRO A 50 -3.03 1.42 10.81
C PRO A 50 -2.72 -0.08 10.72
N SER A 51 -2.08 -0.64 11.75
CA SER A 51 -1.74 -2.06 11.80
C SER A 51 -2.98 -2.95 11.95
N GLN A 52 -3.98 -2.53 12.72
CA GLN A 52 -5.25 -3.24 12.83
C GLN A 52 -6.01 -3.24 11.49
N LEU A 53 -6.09 -2.09 10.82
CA LEU A 53 -6.77 -1.99 9.53
C LEU A 53 -6.04 -2.82 8.46
N SER A 54 -4.70 -2.77 8.41
CA SER A 54 -3.90 -3.57 7.47
C SER A 54 -4.15 -5.07 7.66
N ALA A 55 -4.02 -5.55 8.90
CA ALA A 55 -4.27 -6.94 9.23
C ALA A 55 -5.72 -7.38 8.91
N LEU A 56 -6.72 -6.53 9.22
CA LEU A 56 -8.12 -6.84 8.92
C LEU A 56 -8.39 -6.91 7.41
N VAL A 57 -7.80 -6.01 6.61
CA VAL A 57 -7.89 -6.03 5.14
C VAL A 57 -7.22 -7.29 4.58
N ALA A 58 -6.05 -7.70 5.12
CA ALA A 58 -5.38 -8.93 4.71
C ALA A 58 -6.26 -10.16 4.99
N ILE A 59 -6.82 -10.27 6.20
CA ILE A 59 -7.72 -11.37 6.58
C ILE A 59 -8.98 -11.39 5.71
N GLU A 60 -9.57 -10.23 5.42
CA GLU A 60 -10.76 -10.14 4.56
C GLU A 60 -10.46 -10.60 3.14
N ARG A 61 -9.31 -10.18 2.58
CA ARG A 61 -8.90 -10.51 1.20
C ARG A 61 -8.50 -11.98 1.02
N HIS A 62 -7.79 -12.55 1.98
CA HIS A 62 -7.29 -13.93 1.91
C HIS A 62 -8.23 -14.95 2.55
N GLY A 63 -9.28 -14.50 3.22
CA GLY A 63 -10.22 -15.32 3.95
C GLY A 63 -9.69 -15.73 5.32
N SER A 64 -9.42 -17.02 5.54
CA SER A 64 -8.90 -17.55 6.80
C SER A 64 -7.37 -17.59 6.78
N MET A 65 -6.71 -17.00 7.79
CA MET A 65 -5.25 -16.98 7.93
C MET A 65 -4.82 -17.46 9.32
N THR A 66 -3.69 -18.14 9.41
CA THR A 66 -3.01 -18.37 10.68
C THR A 66 -2.28 -17.10 11.13
N LEU A 67 -1.94 -16.99 12.42
CA LEU A 67 -1.12 -15.88 12.92
C LEU A 67 0.27 -15.82 12.27
N GLY A 68 0.84 -16.97 11.90
CA GLY A 68 2.13 -17.05 11.19
C GLY A 68 2.04 -16.51 9.77
N GLU A 69 1.02 -16.91 9.00
CA GLU A 69 0.75 -16.40 7.65
C GLU A 69 0.50 -14.88 7.67
N LEU A 70 -0.28 -14.42 8.63
CA LEU A 70 -0.57 -12.99 8.76
C LEU A 70 0.67 -12.19 9.17
N ALA A 71 1.52 -12.70 10.06
CA ALA A 71 2.78 -12.07 10.46
C ALA A 71 3.75 -11.95 9.27
N ALA A 72 3.85 -13.01 8.46
CA ALA A 72 4.65 -13.00 7.23
C ALA A 72 4.12 -12.00 6.21
N HIS A 73 2.80 -11.97 5.99
CA HIS A 73 2.15 -11.02 5.07
C HIS A 73 2.38 -9.57 5.49
N GLU A 74 2.24 -9.25 6.77
CA GLU A 74 2.45 -7.91 7.31
C GLU A 74 3.92 -7.56 7.52
N SER A 75 4.85 -8.50 7.28
CA SER A 75 6.30 -8.35 7.51
C SER A 75 6.64 -7.89 8.94
N VAL A 76 5.94 -8.45 9.94
CA VAL A 76 6.14 -8.15 11.36
C VAL A 76 6.44 -9.40 12.18
N ALA A 77 7.02 -9.21 13.37
CA ALA A 77 7.28 -10.32 14.30
C ALA A 77 5.95 -10.92 14.82
N PRO A 78 5.88 -12.28 15.00
CA PRO A 78 4.68 -12.96 15.48
C PRO A 78 4.06 -12.40 16.77
N PRO A 79 4.83 -11.97 17.79
CA PRO A 79 4.24 -11.34 18.98
C PRO A 79 3.46 -10.05 18.68
N THR A 80 3.94 -9.27 17.70
CA THR A 80 3.27 -8.03 17.27
C THR A 80 1.90 -8.32 16.67
N ILE A 81 1.83 -9.27 15.75
CA ILE A 81 0.57 -9.64 15.10
C ILE A 81 -0.42 -10.28 16.10
N THR A 82 0.08 -11.02 17.07
CA THR A 82 -0.75 -11.59 18.15
C THR A 82 -1.47 -10.48 18.92
N GLY A 83 -0.77 -9.39 19.25
CA GLY A 83 -1.36 -8.23 19.93
C GLY A 83 -2.37 -7.47 19.05
N VAL A 84 -2.09 -7.34 17.75
CA VAL A 84 -3.01 -6.71 16.79
C VAL A 84 -4.29 -7.52 16.66
N VAL A 85 -4.18 -8.84 16.47
CA VAL A 85 -5.34 -9.73 16.33
C VAL A 85 -6.17 -9.79 17.62
N ALA A 86 -5.51 -9.80 18.81
CA ALA A 86 -6.23 -9.78 20.08
C ALA A 86 -7.12 -8.54 20.25
N ARG A 87 -6.66 -7.37 19.79
CA ARG A 87 -7.47 -6.14 19.79
C ARG A 87 -8.61 -6.21 18.79
N LEU A 88 -8.34 -6.67 17.55
CA LEU A 88 -9.39 -6.85 16.54
C LEU A 88 -10.49 -7.82 17.01
N GLU A 89 -10.11 -8.87 17.73
CA GLU A 89 -11.05 -9.84 18.31
C GLU A 89 -11.85 -9.22 19.45
N ALA A 90 -11.21 -8.48 20.37
CA ALA A 90 -11.89 -7.76 21.44
C ALA A 90 -12.90 -6.74 20.90
N ASP A 91 -12.58 -6.10 19.76
CA ASP A 91 -13.46 -5.16 19.07
C ASP A 91 -14.52 -5.86 18.19
N GLY A 92 -14.55 -7.21 18.15
CA GLY A 92 -15.51 -8.00 17.38
C GLY A 92 -15.28 -7.99 15.87
N ASN A 93 -14.12 -7.53 15.38
CA ASN A 93 -13.81 -7.43 13.95
C ASN A 93 -13.30 -8.74 13.35
N VAL A 94 -12.68 -9.61 14.14
CA VAL A 94 -12.24 -10.94 13.75
C VAL A 94 -12.67 -11.99 14.76
N ALA A 95 -12.71 -13.25 14.32
CA ALA A 95 -12.92 -14.43 15.16
C ALA A 95 -11.75 -15.36 15.01
N ARG A 96 -11.42 -16.12 16.09
CA ARG A 96 -10.47 -17.21 16.08
C ARG A 96 -11.19 -18.54 16.09
N GLU A 97 -10.81 -19.42 15.22
CA GLU A 97 -11.36 -20.75 15.10
C GLU A 97 -10.24 -21.79 14.99
N PRO A 98 -10.39 -22.98 15.59
CA PRO A 98 -9.46 -24.09 15.33
C PRO A 98 -9.50 -24.46 13.86
N ASP A 99 -8.35 -24.77 13.28
CA ASP A 99 -8.28 -25.30 11.91
C ASP A 99 -9.06 -26.62 11.79
N ALA A 100 -9.73 -26.80 10.66
CA ALA A 100 -10.57 -27.98 10.44
C ALA A 100 -9.77 -29.30 10.33
N VAL A 101 -8.49 -29.21 9.93
CA VAL A 101 -7.61 -30.37 9.73
C VAL A 101 -6.73 -30.60 10.94
N ASP A 102 -6.08 -29.55 11.44
CA ASP A 102 -5.24 -29.63 12.65
C ASP A 102 -5.75 -28.64 13.70
N ARG A 103 -6.49 -29.14 14.67
CA ARG A 103 -7.07 -28.36 15.77
C ARG A 103 -6.04 -27.65 16.67
N ARG A 104 -4.75 -27.94 16.53
CA ARG A 104 -3.67 -27.22 17.22
C ARG A 104 -3.35 -25.89 16.57
N VAL A 105 -3.76 -25.72 15.31
CA VAL A 105 -3.61 -24.50 14.54
C VAL A 105 -4.85 -23.63 14.76
N VAL A 106 -4.62 -22.36 15.05
CA VAL A 106 -5.69 -21.36 15.16
C VAL A 106 -5.70 -20.50 13.92
N ARG A 107 -6.86 -20.39 13.28
CA ARG A 107 -7.11 -19.50 12.15
C ARG A 107 -7.90 -18.29 12.59
N VAL A 108 -7.66 -17.17 11.90
CA VAL A 108 -8.35 -15.91 12.12
C VAL A 108 -9.17 -15.60 10.88
N THR A 109 -10.45 -15.26 11.09
CA THR A 109 -11.39 -14.89 10.02
C THR A 109 -12.01 -13.53 10.32
N ALA A 110 -12.34 -12.76 9.27
CA ALA A 110 -13.08 -11.51 9.44
C ALA A 110 -14.56 -11.81 9.77
N THR A 111 -15.09 -11.19 10.81
CA THR A 111 -16.52 -11.24 11.13
C THR A 111 -17.34 -10.41 10.12
N PRO A 112 -18.68 -10.53 10.10
CA PRO A 112 -19.52 -9.61 9.33
C PRO A 112 -19.29 -8.13 9.71
N GLN A 113 -19.06 -7.85 10.99
CA GLN A 113 -18.70 -6.51 11.47
C GLN A 113 -17.36 -6.04 10.91
N GLY A 114 -16.32 -6.87 10.96
CA GLY A 114 -15.00 -6.55 10.43
C GLY A 114 -15.05 -6.28 8.92
N ARG A 115 -15.74 -7.12 8.16
CA ARG A 115 -15.97 -6.89 6.72
C ARG A 115 -16.66 -5.56 6.46
N ALA A 116 -17.69 -5.22 7.24
CA ALA A 116 -18.38 -3.94 7.11
C ALA A 116 -17.45 -2.74 7.41
N VAL A 117 -16.50 -2.86 8.36
CA VAL A 117 -15.47 -1.84 8.61
C VAL A 117 -14.58 -1.65 7.39
N VAL A 118 -14.09 -2.75 6.77
CA VAL A 118 -13.25 -2.68 5.55
C VAL A 118 -14.00 -2.00 4.41
N VAL A 119 -15.24 -2.41 4.14
CA VAL A 119 -16.06 -1.83 3.06
C VAL A 119 -16.28 -0.33 3.29
N ARG A 120 -16.76 0.09 4.45
CA ARG A 120 -16.98 1.51 4.75
C ARG A 120 -15.70 2.35 4.65
N THR A 121 -14.57 1.77 5.06
CA THR A 121 -13.28 2.46 4.97
C THR A 121 -12.86 2.66 3.52
N ARG A 122 -13.10 1.66 2.65
CA ARG A 122 -12.85 1.75 1.21
C ARG A 122 -13.75 2.81 0.57
N GLU A 123 -15.05 2.73 0.81
CA GLU A 123 -16.03 3.70 0.30
C GLU A 123 -15.69 5.15 0.65
N ARG A 124 -15.24 5.41 1.89
CA ARG A 124 -14.80 6.77 2.30
C ARG A 124 -13.57 7.24 1.54
N LYS A 125 -12.59 6.36 1.32
CA LYS A 125 -11.40 6.67 0.52
C LYS A 125 -11.77 6.99 -0.92
N ASP A 126 -12.62 6.16 -1.50
CA ASP A 126 -13.07 6.29 -2.88
C ASP A 126 -13.88 7.57 -3.07
N ALA A 127 -14.81 7.87 -2.17
CA ALA A 127 -15.61 9.09 -2.21
C ALA A 127 -14.73 10.35 -2.12
N TRP A 128 -13.76 10.37 -1.19
CA TRP A 128 -12.84 11.49 -1.05
C TRP A 128 -11.98 11.65 -2.30
N LEU A 129 -11.42 10.56 -2.83
CA LEU A 129 -10.56 10.59 -4.01
C LEU A 129 -11.34 10.99 -5.26
N THR A 130 -12.55 10.46 -5.44
CA THR A 130 -13.44 10.82 -6.54
C THR A 130 -13.72 12.33 -6.55
N GLN A 131 -14.01 12.92 -5.38
CA GLN A 131 -14.22 14.36 -5.28
C GLN A 131 -12.99 15.14 -5.73
N ARG A 132 -11.77 14.72 -5.34
CA ARG A 132 -10.53 15.41 -5.72
C ARG A 132 -10.19 15.25 -7.19
N VAL A 133 -10.46 14.08 -7.75
CA VAL A 133 -10.26 13.82 -9.18
C VAL A 133 -11.27 14.62 -10.02
N ALA A 134 -12.50 14.78 -9.54
CA ALA A 134 -13.51 15.58 -10.23
C ALA A 134 -13.20 17.12 -10.27
N GLU A 135 -12.30 17.58 -9.39
CA GLU A 135 -11.80 18.97 -9.40
C GLU A 135 -10.73 19.23 -10.49
N LEU A 136 -10.23 18.18 -11.15
CA LEU A 136 -9.24 18.30 -12.22
C LEU A 136 -9.88 18.80 -13.51
N GLY A 137 -9.10 19.56 -14.29
CA GLY A 137 -9.45 19.85 -15.67
C GLY A 137 -9.37 18.62 -16.57
N ALA A 138 -10.05 18.63 -17.71
CA ALA A 138 -10.10 17.50 -18.64
C ALA A 138 -8.71 16.99 -19.04
N ASP A 139 -7.79 17.88 -19.38
CA ASP A 139 -6.43 17.52 -19.78
C ASP A 139 -5.64 16.83 -18.66
N ASP A 140 -5.80 17.26 -17.40
CA ASP A 140 -5.11 16.65 -16.27
C ASP A 140 -5.75 15.32 -15.87
N LEU A 141 -7.07 15.17 -16.07
CA LEU A 141 -7.75 13.90 -15.87
C LEU A 141 -7.26 12.84 -16.87
N GLU A 142 -7.12 13.19 -18.16
CA GLU A 142 -6.58 12.28 -19.17
C GLU A 142 -5.12 11.89 -18.87
N ARG A 143 -4.27 12.87 -18.54
CA ARG A 143 -2.88 12.59 -18.14
C ARG A 143 -2.78 11.68 -16.93
N LEU A 144 -3.68 11.84 -15.97
CA LEU A 144 -3.74 10.97 -14.80
C LEU A 144 -4.16 9.54 -15.19
N ALA A 145 -5.15 9.40 -16.07
CA ALA A 145 -5.61 8.11 -16.57
C ALA A 145 -4.48 7.35 -17.30
N ASP A 146 -3.73 8.03 -18.17
CA ASP A 146 -2.58 7.46 -18.86
C ASP A 146 -1.47 7.04 -17.87
N ALA A 147 -1.19 7.89 -16.87
CA ALA A 147 -0.18 7.60 -15.87
C ALA A 147 -0.55 6.40 -14.99
N LEU A 148 -1.84 6.16 -14.72
CA LEU A 148 -2.31 5.01 -13.94
C LEU A 148 -1.95 3.70 -14.60
N GLN A 149 -2.07 3.56 -15.92
CA GLN A 149 -1.67 2.35 -16.66
C GLN A 149 -0.20 2.01 -16.43
N VAL A 150 0.66 3.04 -16.43
CA VAL A 150 2.10 2.86 -16.18
C VAL A 150 2.37 2.45 -14.72
N ILE A 151 1.68 3.07 -13.77
CA ILE A 151 1.84 2.79 -12.33
C ILE A 151 1.36 1.37 -12.01
N GLU A 152 0.25 0.92 -12.56
CA GLU A 152 -0.29 -0.43 -12.42
C GLU A 152 0.71 -1.48 -12.96
N ALA A 153 1.25 -1.25 -14.16
CA ALA A 153 2.26 -2.13 -14.75
C ALA A 153 3.56 -2.20 -13.92
N LEU A 154 3.93 -1.15 -13.19
CA LEU A 154 5.07 -1.19 -12.27
C LEU A 154 4.79 -2.09 -11.05
N GLY A 155 3.56 -2.10 -10.54
CA GLY A 155 3.15 -2.94 -9.41
C GLY A 155 3.16 -4.44 -9.77
N GLU A 156 2.62 -4.80 -10.92
CA GLU A 156 2.51 -6.21 -11.37
C GLU A 156 3.86 -6.90 -11.62
N ARG A 157 4.93 -6.13 -11.90
CA ARG A 157 6.29 -6.67 -12.11
C ARG A 157 6.96 -7.15 -10.82
N VAL A 158 6.45 -6.78 -9.66
CA VAL A 158 7.03 -7.15 -8.36
C VAL A 158 6.54 -8.53 -7.89
N ASP A 159 5.38 -8.98 -8.38
CA ASP A 159 4.76 -10.25 -7.97
C ASP A 159 5.21 -11.47 -8.82
N ARG A 160 6.21 -11.31 -9.70
CA ARG A 160 6.85 -12.37 -10.50
C ARG A 160 8.27 -12.66 -10.01
#